data_36177ec2ed97609bbbf896f4f736e452
#
_entry.id   36177ec2ed97609bbbf896f4f736e452
#
_cell.length_a   1.000
_cell.length_b   1.000
_cell.length_c   1.000
_cell.angle_alpha   90.00
_cell.angle_beta   90.00
_cell.angle_gamma   90.00
#
_symmetry.space_group_name_H-M   'P 1'
#
loop_
_entity.id
_entity.type
_entity.pdbx_description
1 polymer ?
#
loop_
_entity_poly.entity_id
_entity_poly.type
_entity_poly.pdbx_seq_one_letter_code
_entity_poly.pdbx_strand_id
1 'polypeptide(L)'
;MTSLSVVVSSEVAASQVVAFEHIVPINLPSIFTGFGPLPAVTGTKKQTGNWDTAGQTRTVLLSDGSSAQELLTKYEHPYYFSYTVSGFTGVLRFLTSSADGEWWFSSNAVGQTNIKWHYAFNARSIFAVPVLWLIATVLWRGYMRKALSLSVQQIQRNAT
;
A
#
# COMPACT_ATOMS: atom_id res chain seq x y z
N MET A 1 17.67 -8.92 -10.57
CA MET A 1 16.19 -8.85 -10.68
C MET A 1 15.77 -7.41 -10.90
N THR A 2 14.90 -7.17 -11.88
CA THR A 2 14.43 -5.82 -12.18
C THR A 2 13.26 -5.45 -11.28
N SER A 3 13.38 -4.34 -10.60
CA SER A 3 12.33 -3.78 -9.75
C SER A 3 11.78 -2.49 -10.38
N LEU A 4 10.46 -2.36 -10.40
CA LEU A 4 9.78 -1.18 -10.96
C LEU A 4 9.06 -0.48 -9.83
N SER A 5 9.48 0.75 -9.51
CA SER A 5 9.02 1.45 -8.34
C SER A 5 8.21 2.70 -8.66
N VAL A 6 7.30 3.04 -7.75
CA VAL A 6 6.45 4.23 -7.78
C VAL A 6 6.47 4.86 -6.40
N VAL A 7 6.52 6.18 -6.35
CA VAL A 7 6.45 6.94 -5.10
C VAL A 7 5.32 7.95 -5.21
N VAL A 8 4.49 8.03 -4.17
CA VAL A 8 3.51 9.09 -4.00
C VAL A 8 3.69 9.69 -2.60
N SER A 9 3.31 10.95 -2.45
CA SER A 9 3.44 11.64 -1.17
C SER A 9 2.30 12.62 -0.99
N SER A 10 2.04 12.97 0.28
CA SER A 10 1.00 13.92 0.66
C SER A 10 1.34 14.52 2.02
N GLU A 11 0.69 15.64 2.33
CA GLU A 11 0.69 16.21 3.67
C GLU A 11 -0.69 16.00 4.27
N VAL A 12 -0.73 15.85 5.59
CA VAL A 12 -1.99 15.73 6.32
C VAL A 12 -1.98 16.66 7.54
N ALA A 13 -3.10 17.33 7.77
CA ALA A 13 -3.29 18.22 8.91
C ALA A 13 -3.60 17.41 10.17
N ALA A 14 -2.63 16.63 10.62
CA ALA A 14 -2.71 15.80 11.81
C ALA A 14 -1.31 15.50 12.32
N SER A 15 -1.20 15.09 13.59
CA SER A 15 0.09 14.71 14.15
C SER A 15 0.63 13.41 13.51
N GLN A 16 1.93 13.22 13.62
CA GLN A 16 2.60 12.03 13.08
C GLN A 16 2.05 10.75 13.71
N VAL A 17 1.82 10.74 15.01
CA VAL A 17 1.25 9.59 15.73
C VAL A 17 -0.15 9.27 15.22
N VAL A 18 -1.00 10.27 15.09
CA VAL A 18 -2.39 10.09 14.59
C VAL A 18 -2.38 9.56 13.17
N ALA A 19 -1.56 10.12 12.28
CA ALA A 19 -1.46 9.66 10.90
C ALA A 19 -0.98 8.22 10.81
N PHE A 20 0.08 7.88 11.54
CA PHE A 20 0.65 6.53 11.54
C PHE A 20 -0.36 5.50 12.08
N GLU A 21 -0.96 5.78 13.24
CA GLU A 21 -1.91 4.86 13.86
C GLU A 21 -3.21 4.69 13.08
N HIS A 22 -3.56 5.65 12.23
CA HIS A 22 -4.71 5.50 11.33
C HIS A 22 -4.37 4.65 10.10
N ILE A 23 -3.21 4.91 9.48
CA ILE A 23 -2.86 4.28 8.19
C ILE A 23 -2.45 2.81 8.34
N VAL A 24 -1.65 2.47 9.34
CA VAL A 24 -1.14 1.09 9.43
C VAL A 24 -2.27 0.06 9.50
N PRO A 25 -3.28 0.19 10.39
CA PRO A 25 -4.36 -0.80 10.48
C PRO A 25 -5.58 -0.43 9.61
N ILE A 26 -5.41 0.44 8.61
CA ILE A 26 -6.54 0.96 7.85
C ILE A 26 -7.37 -0.16 7.23
N ASN A 27 -8.67 0.05 7.17
CA ASN A 27 -9.58 -0.85 6.47
C ASN A 27 -9.34 -0.73 4.96
N LEU A 28 -8.62 -1.68 4.37
CA LEU A 28 -8.20 -1.62 2.97
C LEU A 28 -9.33 -1.37 1.98
N PRO A 29 -10.53 -1.98 2.11
CA PRO A 29 -11.64 -1.66 1.21
C PRO A 29 -12.04 -0.19 1.18
N SER A 30 -11.77 0.55 2.24
CA SER A 30 -12.13 1.97 2.32
C SER A 30 -11.24 2.88 1.49
N ILE A 31 -10.06 2.44 1.12
CA ILE A 31 -9.10 3.21 0.31
C ILE A 31 -8.76 2.58 -1.03
N PHE A 32 -8.84 1.27 -1.15
CA PHE A 32 -8.61 0.55 -2.41
C PHE A 32 -9.95 0.20 -3.06
N THR A 33 -10.57 1.21 -3.65
CA THR A 33 -11.94 1.12 -4.19
C THR A 33 -11.99 0.79 -5.69
N GLY A 34 -10.84 0.45 -6.27
CA GLY A 34 -10.69 0.19 -7.70
C GLY A 34 -10.17 1.41 -8.45
N PHE A 35 -9.44 1.17 -9.53
CA PHE A 35 -8.90 2.23 -10.38
C PHE A 35 -8.69 1.68 -11.80
N GLY A 36 -9.47 2.20 -12.78
CA GLY A 36 -9.44 1.68 -14.14
C GLY A 36 -9.69 0.16 -14.15
N PRO A 37 -8.81 -0.62 -14.81
CA PRO A 37 -8.95 -2.08 -14.83
C PRO A 37 -8.47 -2.75 -13.54
N LEU A 38 -7.90 -2.02 -12.59
CA LEU A 38 -7.39 -2.60 -11.34
C LEU A 38 -8.54 -2.83 -10.36
N PRO A 39 -8.63 -4.03 -9.76
CA PRO A 39 -9.74 -4.39 -8.88
C PRO A 39 -9.69 -3.68 -7.55
N ALA A 40 -10.85 -3.57 -6.90
CA ALA A 40 -10.95 -3.09 -5.54
C ALA A 40 -10.50 -4.17 -4.55
N VAL A 41 -10.11 -3.77 -3.35
CA VAL A 41 -9.95 -4.68 -2.23
C VAL A 41 -11.33 -4.86 -1.58
N THR A 42 -11.77 -6.10 -1.43
CA THR A 42 -13.09 -6.41 -0.82
C THR A 42 -12.99 -6.79 0.64
N GLY A 43 -11.82 -7.18 1.10
CA GLY A 43 -11.60 -7.55 2.50
C GLY A 43 -10.25 -8.19 2.72
N THR A 44 -10.03 -8.60 3.96
CA THR A 44 -8.87 -9.39 4.36
C THR A 44 -9.33 -10.60 5.15
N LYS A 45 -8.52 -11.65 5.16
CA LYS A 45 -8.76 -12.84 5.97
C LYS A 45 -7.45 -13.40 6.52
N LYS A 46 -7.57 -14.26 7.52
CA LYS A 46 -6.43 -14.97 8.14
C LYS A 46 -5.35 -14.00 8.66
N GLN A 47 -5.76 -12.82 9.11
CA GLN A 47 -4.82 -11.87 9.71
C GLN A 47 -4.31 -12.38 11.05
N THR A 48 -3.00 -12.40 11.21
CA THR A 48 -2.36 -12.80 12.47
C THR A 48 -2.03 -11.54 13.27
N GLY A 49 -2.79 -11.27 14.33
CA GLY A 49 -2.58 -10.10 15.19
C GLY A 49 -3.20 -8.81 14.67
N ASN A 50 -2.78 -7.69 15.23
CA ASN A 50 -3.40 -6.37 15.02
C ASN A 50 -2.71 -5.53 13.94
N TRP A 51 -1.83 -6.12 13.14
CA TRP A 51 -1.03 -5.44 12.13
C TRP A 51 -0.13 -4.36 12.74
N ASP A 52 0.53 -4.74 13.84
CA ASP A 52 1.36 -3.84 14.65
C ASP A 52 2.72 -4.43 15.02
N THR A 53 3.08 -5.57 14.46
CA THR A 53 4.33 -6.28 14.75
C THR A 53 4.86 -6.95 13.49
N ALA A 54 6.16 -6.78 13.22
CA ALA A 54 6.81 -7.45 12.10
C ALA A 54 6.62 -8.97 12.20
N GLY A 55 6.36 -9.61 11.06
CA GLY A 55 6.08 -11.04 10.97
C GLY A 55 4.61 -11.38 10.87
N GLN A 56 3.71 -10.45 11.12
CA GLN A 56 2.27 -10.68 10.96
C GLN A 56 1.90 -10.77 9.48
N THR A 57 0.92 -11.61 9.17
CA THR A 57 0.49 -11.91 7.81
C THR A 57 -1.02 -11.77 7.67
N ARG A 58 -1.47 -11.58 6.44
CA ARG A 58 -2.89 -11.60 6.09
C ARG A 58 -3.05 -11.91 4.60
N THR A 59 -4.26 -12.34 4.23
CA THR A 59 -4.65 -12.50 2.83
C THR A 59 -5.54 -11.33 2.43
N VAL A 60 -5.18 -10.65 1.34
CA VAL A 60 -5.97 -9.55 0.76
C VAL A 60 -6.86 -10.11 -0.34
N LEU A 61 -8.16 -9.83 -0.28
CA LEU A 61 -9.16 -10.30 -1.23
C LEU A 61 -9.53 -9.18 -2.20
N LEU A 62 -9.58 -9.50 -3.49
CA LEU A 62 -9.86 -8.52 -4.54
C LEU A 62 -11.19 -8.80 -5.23
N SER A 63 -11.77 -7.75 -5.81
CA SER A 63 -13.11 -7.78 -6.40
C SER A 63 -13.22 -8.65 -7.66
N ASP A 64 -12.11 -8.98 -8.30
CA ASP A 64 -12.07 -9.90 -9.45
C ASP A 64 -11.97 -11.38 -9.05
N GLY A 65 -12.06 -11.67 -7.75
CA GLY A 65 -11.92 -13.02 -7.21
C GLY A 65 -10.48 -13.45 -6.93
N SER A 66 -9.50 -12.61 -7.29
CA SER A 66 -8.10 -12.89 -6.99
C SER A 66 -7.74 -12.50 -5.54
N SER A 67 -6.55 -12.89 -5.13
CA SER A 67 -6.03 -12.60 -3.80
C SER A 67 -4.52 -12.45 -3.83
N ALA A 68 -3.97 -11.96 -2.71
CA ALA A 68 -2.54 -11.87 -2.49
C ALA A 68 -2.24 -12.04 -1.00
N GLN A 69 -1.03 -12.48 -0.71
CA GLN A 69 -0.53 -12.62 0.67
C GLN A 69 0.27 -11.38 1.04
N GLU A 70 0.06 -10.87 2.24
CA GLU A 70 0.79 -9.71 2.77
C GLU A 70 1.53 -10.11 4.04
N LEU A 71 2.80 -9.68 4.12
CA LEU A 71 3.65 -9.87 5.30
C LEU A 71 4.15 -8.52 5.76
N LEU A 72 3.85 -8.15 7.00
CA LEU A 72 4.40 -6.94 7.63
C LEU A 72 5.86 -7.21 7.96
N THR A 73 6.79 -6.53 7.30
CA THR A 73 8.22 -6.80 7.42
C THR A 73 8.92 -5.92 8.45
N LYS A 74 8.49 -4.67 8.60
CA LYS A 74 9.00 -3.76 9.63
C LYS A 74 7.89 -2.90 10.18
N TYR A 75 8.00 -2.56 11.46
CA TYR A 75 7.07 -1.68 12.16
C TYR A 75 7.86 -0.81 13.13
N GLU A 76 8.01 0.46 12.79
CA GLU A 76 8.78 1.44 13.58
C GLU A 76 7.88 2.64 13.91
N HIS A 77 7.04 2.48 14.92
CA HIS A 77 6.09 3.50 15.37
C HIS A 77 6.79 4.74 15.90
N PRO A 78 6.42 5.95 15.51
CA PRO A 78 5.44 6.34 14.48
C PRO A 78 6.08 6.85 13.17
N TYR A 79 7.17 6.24 12.74
CA TYR A 79 8.02 6.73 11.66
C TYR A 79 7.92 5.97 10.35
N TYR A 80 7.78 4.64 10.42
CA TYR A 80 7.99 3.81 9.25
C TYR A 80 7.33 2.44 9.41
N PHE A 81 6.78 1.91 8.33
CA PHE A 81 6.46 0.48 8.23
C PHE A 81 6.65 0.00 6.79
N SER A 82 6.88 -1.29 6.66
CA SER A 82 7.04 -1.94 5.35
C SER A 82 6.36 -3.30 5.33
N TYR A 83 6.00 -3.71 4.13
CA TYR A 83 5.35 -5.00 3.90
C TYR A 83 5.73 -5.56 2.55
N THR A 84 5.64 -6.89 2.41
CA THR A 84 5.84 -7.59 1.15
C THR A 84 4.53 -8.26 0.75
N VAL A 85 4.17 -8.10 -0.52
CA VAL A 85 2.99 -8.72 -1.12
C VAL A 85 3.46 -9.80 -2.09
N SER A 86 2.90 -10.99 -1.98
CA SER A 86 3.28 -12.14 -2.81
C SER A 86 2.10 -13.08 -2.98
N GLY A 87 2.31 -14.20 -3.66
CA GLY A 87 1.26 -15.19 -3.83
C GLY A 87 0.05 -14.68 -4.61
N PHE A 88 0.29 -13.82 -5.60
CA PHE A 88 -0.78 -13.31 -6.47
C PHE A 88 -1.47 -14.46 -7.19
N THR A 89 -2.80 -14.47 -7.19
CA THR A 89 -3.60 -15.48 -7.90
C THR A 89 -4.22 -14.94 -9.19
N GLY A 90 -4.20 -13.61 -9.40
CA GLY A 90 -4.70 -12.96 -10.62
C GLY A 90 -3.65 -12.82 -11.70
N VAL A 91 -3.89 -11.89 -12.62
CA VAL A 91 -3.01 -11.64 -13.77
C VAL A 91 -1.58 -11.27 -13.35
N LEU A 92 -1.44 -10.57 -12.23
CA LEU A 92 -0.13 -10.14 -11.72
C LEU A 92 0.81 -11.33 -11.46
N ARG A 93 0.29 -12.52 -11.21
CA ARG A 93 1.12 -13.72 -10.98
C ARG A 93 2.08 -14.03 -12.14
N PHE A 94 1.72 -13.61 -13.34
CA PHE A 94 2.55 -13.82 -14.54
C PHE A 94 3.59 -12.72 -14.73
N LEU A 95 3.42 -11.56 -14.11
CA LEU A 95 4.23 -10.38 -14.32
C LEU A 95 5.22 -10.14 -13.17
N THR A 96 4.79 -10.40 -11.95
CA THR A 96 5.59 -10.10 -10.75
C THR A 96 5.59 -11.29 -9.80
N SER A 97 6.74 -11.51 -9.17
CA SER A 97 6.88 -12.53 -8.12
C SER A 97 6.45 -11.98 -6.76
N SER A 98 6.72 -10.71 -6.53
CA SER A 98 6.40 -10.03 -5.27
C SER A 98 6.39 -8.53 -5.48
N ALA A 99 5.84 -7.81 -4.51
CA ALA A 99 5.91 -6.37 -4.45
C ALA A 99 6.22 -5.94 -3.01
N ASP A 100 6.95 -4.84 -2.86
CA ASP A 100 7.32 -4.31 -1.56
C ASP A 100 6.74 -2.92 -1.39
N GLY A 101 6.08 -2.69 -0.26
CA GLY A 101 5.54 -1.39 0.11
C GLY A 101 6.26 -0.82 1.31
N GLU A 102 6.49 0.50 1.29
CA GLU A 102 7.14 1.22 2.37
C GLU A 102 6.44 2.55 2.60
N TRP A 103 6.23 2.89 3.86
CA TRP A 103 5.61 4.14 4.26
C TRP A 103 6.49 4.88 5.26
N TRP A 104 6.74 6.16 5.01
CA TRP A 104 7.46 7.06 5.92
C TRP A 104 6.55 8.18 6.38
N PHE A 105 6.66 8.52 7.67
CA PHE A 105 5.90 9.57 8.32
C PHE A 105 6.87 10.50 9.02
N SER A 106 6.78 11.80 8.73
CA SER A 106 7.63 12.81 9.37
C SER A 106 6.84 14.09 9.63
N SER A 107 7.15 14.75 10.74
CA SER A 107 6.55 16.06 11.07
C SER A 107 7.24 17.15 10.28
N ASN A 108 6.44 18.10 9.77
CA ASN A 108 6.99 19.29 9.12
C ASN A 108 7.06 20.49 10.07
N ALA A 109 7.55 21.63 9.56
CA ALA A 109 7.78 22.82 10.37
C ALA A 109 6.52 23.45 10.96
N VAL A 110 5.33 23.16 10.39
CA VAL A 110 4.05 23.70 10.85
C VAL A 110 3.24 22.70 11.68
N GLY A 111 3.86 21.58 12.08
CA GLY A 111 3.20 20.56 12.91
C GLY A 111 2.28 19.61 12.16
N GLN A 112 2.28 19.64 10.84
CA GLN A 112 1.58 18.67 10.00
C GLN A 112 2.48 17.46 9.77
N THR A 113 1.95 16.44 9.12
CA THR A 113 2.70 15.23 8.81
C THR A 113 2.88 15.07 7.31
N ASN A 114 4.13 14.85 6.90
CA ASN A 114 4.46 14.43 5.55
C ASN A 114 4.40 12.91 5.48
N ILE A 115 3.68 12.39 4.49
CA ILE A 115 3.53 10.96 4.25
C ILE A 115 4.15 10.65 2.87
N LYS A 116 5.03 9.66 2.85
CA LYS A 116 5.63 9.16 1.61
C LYS A 116 5.38 7.66 1.51
N TRP A 117 4.87 7.22 0.38
CA TRP A 117 4.56 5.81 0.11
C TRP A 117 5.30 5.36 -1.15
N HIS A 118 6.19 4.41 -0.98
CA HIS A 118 6.96 3.78 -2.04
C HIS A 118 6.46 2.36 -2.27
N TYR A 119 6.29 1.97 -3.53
CA TYR A 119 5.85 0.62 -3.89
C TYR A 119 6.71 0.12 -5.05
N ALA A 120 7.24 -1.09 -4.93
CA ALA A 120 8.12 -1.67 -5.94
C ALA A 120 7.62 -3.06 -6.33
N PHE A 121 7.44 -3.27 -7.64
CA PHE A 121 7.14 -4.58 -8.21
C PHE A 121 8.43 -5.26 -8.65
N ASN A 122 8.63 -6.49 -8.24
CA ASN A 122 9.77 -7.30 -8.65
C ASN A 122 9.36 -8.11 -9.89
N ALA A 123 9.87 -7.75 -11.07
CA ALA A 123 9.50 -8.37 -12.32
C ALA A 123 9.88 -9.85 -12.34
N ARG A 124 8.96 -10.70 -12.77
CA ARG A 124 9.18 -12.15 -12.84
C ARG A 124 10.19 -12.50 -13.92
N SER A 125 10.19 -11.74 -15.01
CA SER A 125 11.13 -11.94 -16.12
C SER A 125 11.34 -10.63 -16.86
N ILE A 126 12.37 -10.57 -17.70
CA ILE A 126 12.63 -9.40 -18.53
C ILE A 126 11.48 -9.13 -19.51
N PHE A 127 10.77 -10.18 -19.93
CA PHE A 127 9.63 -10.05 -20.86
C PHE A 127 8.41 -9.41 -20.18
N ALA A 128 8.31 -9.49 -18.86
CA ALA A 128 7.25 -8.86 -18.10
C ALA A 128 7.48 -7.35 -17.89
N VAL A 129 8.72 -6.87 -18.01
CA VAL A 129 9.11 -5.50 -17.67
C VAL A 129 8.30 -4.44 -18.43
N PRO A 130 8.09 -4.48 -19.75
CA PRO A 130 7.34 -3.43 -20.44
C PRO A 130 5.90 -3.30 -19.95
N VAL A 131 5.20 -4.42 -19.78
CA VAL A 131 3.82 -4.44 -19.30
C VAL A 131 3.74 -3.99 -17.85
N LEU A 132 4.63 -4.50 -17.03
CA LEU A 132 4.69 -4.15 -15.60
C LEU A 132 5.04 -2.67 -15.41
N TRP A 133 5.92 -2.13 -16.25
CA TRP A 133 6.24 -0.70 -16.24
C TRP A 133 5.00 0.16 -16.50
N LEU A 134 4.20 -0.22 -17.50
CA LEU A 134 2.96 0.49 -17.80
C LEU A 134 1.98 0.43 -16.63
N ILE A 135 1.80 -0.77 -16.07
CA ILE A 135 0.92 -0.96 -14.91
C ILE A 135 1.41 -0.11 -13.73
N ALA A 136 2.69 -0.17 -13.40
CA ALA A 136 3.26 0.54 -12.25
C ALA A 136 3.18 2.06 -12.40
N THR A 137 3.61 2.59 -13.55
CA THR A 137 3.77 4.05 -13.71
C THR A 137 2.47 4.77 -14.08
N VAL A 138 1.50 4.10 -14.69
CA VAL A 138 0.24 4.72 -15.09
C VAL A 138 -0.89 4.28 -14.15
N LEU A 139 -1.17 2.98 -14.09
CA LEU A 139 -2.34 2.49 -13.35
C LEU A 139 -2.10 2.45 -11.85
N TRP A 140 -1.00 1.87 -11.40
CA TRP A 140 -0.74 1.71 -9.98
C TRP A 140 -0.44 3.06 -9.30
N ARG A 141 0.28 3.95 -9.96
CA ARG A 141 0.50 5.31 -9.45
C ARG A 141 -0.82 6.05 -9.22
N GLY A 142 -1.74 5.97 -10.18
CA GLY A 142 -3.06 6.58 -10.04
C GLY A 142 -3.85 5.97 -8.88
N TYR A 143 -3.79 4.65 -8.74
CA TYR A 143 -4.44 3.94 -7.65
C TYR A 143 -3.84 4.33 -6.30
N MET A 144 -2.52 4.39 -6.19
CA MET A 144 -1.83 4.83 -4.98
C MET A 144 -2.22 6.27 -4.59
N ARG A 145 -2.28 7.18 -5.56
CA ARG A 145 -2.71 8.56 -5.31
C ARG A 145 -4.13 8.62 -4.79
N LYS A 146 -5.02 7.84 -5.36
CA LYS A 146 -6.41 7.75 -4.91
C LYS A 146 -6.48 7.20 -3.48
N ALA A 147 -5.80 6.10 -3.22
CA ALA A 147 -5.78 5.48 -1.89
C ALA A 147 -5.20 6.42 -0.83
N LEU A 148 -4.11 7.11 -1.15
CA LEU A 148 -3.49 8.07 -0.24
C LEU A 148 -4.41 9.27 0.02
N SER A 149 -5.05 9.80 -1.02
CA SER A 149 -6.03 10.88 -0.87
C SER A 149 -7.19 10.49 0.04
N LEU A 150 -7.74 9.30 -0.14
CA LEU A 150 -8.82 8.78 0.72
C LEU A 150 -8.35 8.60 2.16
N SER A 151 -7.11 8.13 2.34
CA SER A 151 -6.51 7.97 3.68
C SER A 151 -6.38 9.32 4.38
N VAL A 152 -5.87 10.33 3.68
CA VAL A 152 -5.71 11.70 4.22
C VAL A 152 -7.07 12.28 4.60
N GLN A 153 -8.09 12.11 3.75
CA GLN A 153 -9.45 12.57 4.04
C GLN A 153 -10.01 11.92 5.30
N GLN A 154 -9.78 10.63 5.51
CA GLN A 154 -10.24 9.92 6.71
C GLN A 154 -9.54 10.46 7.96
N ILE A 155 -8.23 10.67 7.91
CA ILE A 155 -7.45 11.20 9.03
C ILE A 155 -7.99 12.58 9.42
N GLN A 156 -8.18 13.47 8.45
CA GLN A 156 -8.63 14.85 8.69
C GLN A 156 -10.07 14.91 9.20
N ARG A 157 -10.94 14.02 8.74
CA ARG A 157 -12.30 13.92 9.29
C ARG A 157 -12.33 13.50 10.75
N ASN A 158 -11.46 12.57 11.11
CA ASN A 158 -11.39 12.05 12.47
C ASN A 158 -10.68 13.01 13.44
N ALA A 159 -9.91 13.98 12.90
CA ALA A 159 -9.17 14.96 13.69
C ALA A 159 -10.00 16.21 14.04
N THR A 160 -11.22 16.38 13.49
CA THR A 160 -12.11 17.53 13.75
C THR A 160 -13.18 17.24 14.79
#